data_f1bb1750b4c09d2d4ed3d1efdeb1062f
#
_entry.id   f1bb1750b4c09d2d4ed3d1efdeb1062f
#
_cell.length_a   1.000
_cell.length_b   1.000
_cell.length_c   1.000
_cell.angle_alpha   90.00
_cell.angle_beta   90.00
_cell.angle_gamma   90.00
#
_symmetry.space_group_name_H-M   'P 1'
#
loop_
_entity.id
_entity.type
_entity.pdbx_description
1 polymer ?
#
loop_
_entity_poly.entity_id
_entity_poly.type
_entity_poly.pdbx_seq_one_letter_code
_entity_poly.pdbx_strand_id
1 'polypeptide(L)'
;HHIPYKGKLTIRGEAVIKYSDFNAINEKITDAESKYKNPRNLCSGSVRQLDNKITKERNVHFFAFNLVDGEDVDFHNSFKYQLDWLEQQGFTVVEHYLTDSAALPDKVRKFSEKITENDFPSDGLVLMLDDLAYGRSLGTTAKFPRNAMAFKWADEEAITHLRYVEWSPSRTGLINPVAVFDPVSYTHLRAHETLANL
;
A
#
# COMPACT_ATOMS: atom_id res chain seq x y z
N HIS A 1 13.68 -18.49 2.27
CA HIS A 1 14.62 -17.62 1.57
C HIS A 1 15.87 -17.43 2.41
N HIS A 2 17.02 -17.55 1.78
CA HIS A 2 18.31 -17.34 2.42
C HIS A 2 18.81 -15.95 2.05
N ILE A 3 18.87 -15.05 3.03
CA ILE A 3 19.39 -13.70 2.85
C ILE A 3 20.91 -13.78 2.94
N PRO A 4 21.70 -13.25 1.97
CA PRO A 4 23.15 -13.25 2.00
C PRO A 4 23.73 -12.50 3.21
N TYR A 5 23.15 -11.36 3.55
CA TYR A 5 23.53 -10.55 4.69
C TYR A 5 23.25 -11.26 6.04
N LYS A 6 24.19 -11.19 6.99
CA LYS A 6 24.13 -11.90 8.28
C LYS A 6 23.96 -10.99 9.49
N GLY A 7 24.04 -9.67 9.31
CA GLY A 7 23.84 -8.70 10.37
C GLY A 7 22.36 -8.47 10.69
N LYS A 8 22.10 -7.61 11.65
CA LYS A 8 20.76 -7.18 12.01
C LYS A 8 20.17 -6.32 10.89
N LEU A 9 18.94 -6.60 10.53
CA LEU A 9 18.24 -5.92 9.45
C LEU A 9 16.81 -5.58 9.87
N THR A 10 16.44 -4.31 9.73
CA THR A 10 15.07 -3.83 9.96
C THR A 10 14.52 -3.19 8.70
N ILE A 11 13.50 -3.80 8.12
CA ILE A 11 12.91 -3.37 6.85
C ILE A 11 11.44 -3.03 7.07
N ARG A 12 10.96 -1.99 6.40
CA ARG A 12 9.53 -1.71 6.22
C ARG A 12 9.10 -2.08 4.82
N GLY A 13 7.92 -2.68 4.73
CA GLY A 13 7.32 -3.07 3.47
C GLY A 13 5.82 -3.21 3.61
N GLU A 14 5.17 -3.50 2.51
CA GLU A 14 3.74 -3.77 2.46
C GLU A 14 3.50 -5.20 1.99
N ALA A 15 2.58 -5.88 2.67
CA ALA A 15 2.09 -7.18 2.26
C ALA A 15 0.91 -6.97 1.32
N VAL A 16 0.94 -7.61 0.15
CA VAL A 16 -0.11 -7.51 -0.87
C VAL A 16 -0.46 -8.88 -1.44
N ILE A 17 -1.70 -9.01 -1.91
CA ILE A 17 -2.14 -10.09 -2.79
C ILE A 17 -2.39 -9.47 -4.15
N LYS A 18 -1.81 -10.05 -5.20
CA LYS A 18 -1.99 -9.59 -6.58
C LYS A 18 -3.41 -9.83 -7.06
N TYR A 19 -3.87 -9.06 -8.04
CA TYR A 19 -5.20 -9.26 -8.63
C TYR A 19 -5.34 -10.64 -9.27
N SER A 20 -4.30 -11.13 -9.94
CA SER A 20 -4.26 -12.48 -10.52
C SER A 20 -4.45 -13.57 -9.45
N ASP A 21 -3.75 -13.48 -8.33
CA ASP A 21 -3.89 -14.42 -7.21
C ASP A 21 -5.27 -14.31 -6.54
N PHE A 22 -5.75 -13.10 -6.34
CA PHE A 22 -7.06 -12.82 -5.77
C PHE A 22 -8.19 -13.44 -6.63
N ASN A 23 -8.13 -13.26 -7.95
CA ASN A 23 -9.10 -13.83 -8.86
C ASN A 23 -9.05 -15.36 -8.84
N ALA A 24 -7.85 -15.96 -8.89
CA ALA A 24 -7.68 -17.40 -8.82
C ALA A 24 -8.18 -18.00 -7.50
N ILE A 25 -8.09 -17.28 -6.38
CA ILE A 25 -8.68 -17.69 -5.09
C ILE A 25 -10.20 -17.65 -5.17
N ASN A 26 -10.77 -16.56 -5.69
CA ASN A 26 -12.22 -16.38 -5.79
C ASN A 26 -12.88 -17.36 -6.78
N GLU A 27 -12.19 -17.78 -7.84
CA GLU A 27 -12.68 -18.79 -8.78
C GLU A 27 -12.93 -20.15 -8.12
N LYS A 28 -12.15 -20.49 -7.09
CA LYS A 28 -12.29 -21.75 -6.33
C LYS A 28 -13.48 -21.73 -5.37
N ILE A 29 -14.06 -20.55 -5.09
CA ILE A 29 -15.19 -20.39 -4.19
C ILE A 29 -16.49 -20.48 -5.01
N THR A 30 -17.25 -21.53 -4.81
CA THR A 30 -18.51 -21.78 -5.54
C THR A 30 -19.65 -20.89 -5.09
N ASP A 31 -19.68 -20.55 -3.81
CA ASP A 31 -20.71 -19.67 -3.24
C ASP A 31 -20.34 -18.19 -3.49
N ALA A 32 -21.22 -17.49 -4.23
CA ALA A 32 -21.02 -16.09 -4.60
C ALA A 32 -20.94 -15.14 -3.40
N GLU A 33 -21.69 -15.42 -2.33
CA GLU A 33 -21.70 -14.59 -1.12
C GLU A 33 -20.43 -14.76 -0.26
N SER A 34 -19.78 -15.91 -0.38
CA SER A 34 -18.53 -16.24 0.30
C SER A 34 -17.28 -15.71 -0.42
N LYS A 35 -17.41 -15.16 -1.64
CA LYS A 35 -16.29 -14.60 -2.37
C LYS A 35 -15.71 -13.35 -1.68
N TYR A 36 -14.40 -13.26 -1.72
CA TYR A 36 -13.71 -12.08 -1.23
C TYR A 36 -13.99 -10.87 -2.14
N LYS A 37 -14.23 -9.71 -1.54
CA LYS A 37 -14.62 -8.50 -2.29
C LYS A 37 -13.44 -7.59 -2.61
N ASN A 38 -12.32 -7.73 -1.88
CA ASN A 38 -11.20 -6.80 -1.99
C ASN A 38 -9.87 -7.52 -1.66
N PRO A 39 -8.84 -7.45 -2.54
CA PRO A 39 -7.55 -8.10 -2.32
C PRO A 39 -6.81 -7.55 -1.09
N ARG A 40 -6.98 -6.26 -0.76
CA ARG A 40 -6.37 -5.63 0.42
C ARG A 40 -6.93 -6.22 1.72
N ASN A 41 -8.25 -6.39 1.79
CA ASN A 41 -8.91 -7.02 2.94
C ASN A 41 -8.53 -8.49 3.06
N LEU A 42 -8.46 -9.22 1.95
CA LEU A 42 -8.00 -10.60 1.92
C LEU A 42 -6.55 -10.71 2.43
N CYS A 43 -5.66 -9.84 1.98
CA CYS A 43 -4.27 -9.79 2.43
C CYS A 43 -4.19 -9.52 3.93
N SER A 44 -4.86 -8.48 4.42
CA SER A 44 -4.90 -8.14 5.85
C SER A 44 -5.45 -9.27 6.71
N GLY A 45 -6.47 -9.98 6.25
CA GLY A 45 -7.00 -11.19 6.90
C GLY A 45 -6.01 -12.35 6.85
N SER A 46 -5.25 -12.49 5.76
CA SER A 46 -4.30 -13.59 5.57
C SER A 46 -3.09 -13.49 6.48
N VAL A 47 -2.51 -12.31 6.63
CA VAL A 47 -1.33 -12.10 7.52
C VAL A 47 -1.64 -12.20 9.00
N ARG A 48 -2.94 -12.18 9.38
CA ARG A 48 -3.38 -12.35 10.76
C ARG A 48 -3.71 -13.80 11.13
N GLN A 49 -3.64 -14.73 10.16
CA GLN A 49 -3.89 -16.13 10.43
C GLN A 49 -2.82 -16.74 11.33
N LEU A 50 -3.21 -17.61 12.22
CA LEU A 50 -2.29 -18.35 13.09
C LEU A 50 -1.50 -19.41 12.30
N ASP A 51 -2.10 -19.98 11.25
CA ASP A 51 -1.44 -20.90 10.34
C ASP A 51 -0.82 -20.16 9.15
N ASN A 52 0.51 -20.15 9.12
CA ASN A 52 1.27 -19.51 8.04
C ASN A 52 1.11 -20.20 6.67
N LYS A 53 0.61 -21.44 6.62
CA LYS A 53 0.31 -22.14 5.37
C LYS A 53 -0.76 -21.40 4.57
N ILE A 54 -1.77 -20.83 5.26
CA ILE A 54 -2.83 -20.04 4.64
C ILE A 54 -2.23 -18.82 3.91
N THR A 55 -1.28 -18.13 4.55
CA THR A 55 -0.59 -16.99 3.95
C THR A 55 0.20 -17.40 2.70
N LYS A 56 0.84 -18.58 2.76
CA LYS A 56 1.57 -19.15 1.62
C LYS A 56 0.63 -19.56 0.48
N GLU A 57 -0.47 -20.26 0.79
CA GLU A 57 -1.45 -20.70 -0.20
C GLU A 57 -2.13 -19.54 -0.92
N ARG A 58 -2.32 -18.42 -0.22
CA ARG A 58 -2.88 -17.18 -0.77
C ARG A 58 -1.86 -16.32 -1.49
N ASN A 59 -0.63 -16.80 -1.62
CA ASN A 59 0.47 -16.13 -2.33
C ASN A 59 0.66 -14.67 -1.91
N VAL A 60 0.72 -14.43 -0.58
CA VAL A 60 0.98 -13.08 -0.05
C VAL A 60 2.40 -12.66 -0.39
N HIS A 61 2.55 -11.56 -1.11
CA HIS A 61 3.81 -10.93 -1.47
C HIS A 61 4.18 -9.85 -0.45
N PHE A 62 5.46 -9.66 -0.21
CA PHE A 62 6.00 -8.57 0.59
C PHE A 62 6.87 -7.67 -0.28
N PHE A 63 6.51 -6.41 -0.39
CA PHE A 63 7.28 -5.39 -1.11
C PHE A 63 7.98 -4.48 -0.12
N ALA A 64 9.30 -4.50 -0.09
CA ALA A 64 10.10 -3.62 0.73
C ALA A 64 10.12 -2.20 0.13
N PHE A 65 9.92 -1.19 0.96
CA PHE A 65 9.99 0.21 0.54
C PHE A 65 10.89 1.08 1.40
N ASN A 66 11.43 0.55 2.49
CA ASN A 66 12.34 1.30 3.35
C ASN A 66 13.24 0.35 4.15
N LEU A 67 14.52 0.65 4.16
CA LEU A 67 15.49 0.06 5.08
C LEU A 67 15.64 0.99 6.29
N VAL A 68 15.16 0.54 7.44
CA VAL A 68 15.19 1.33 8.68
C VAL A 68 16.55 1.24 9.35
N ASP A 69 17.13 0.03 9.39
CA ASP A 69 18.39 -0.28 10.03
C ASP A 69 19.10 -1.43 9.29
N GLY A 70 20.36 -1.23 8.98
CA GLY A 70 21.25 -2.23 8.40
C GLY A 70 22.63 -2.02 9.02
N GLU A 71 22.96 -2.85 10.01
CA GLU A 71 24.19 -2.78 10.78
C GLU A 71 25.41 -2.97 9.87
N ASP A 72 26.43 -2.12 10.01
CA ASP A 72 27.71 -2.20 9.30
C ASP A 72 27.68 -2.09 7.77
N VAL A 73 26.61 -1.55 7.18
CA VAL A 73 26.53 -1.31 5.74
C VAL A 73 26.61 0.19 5.42
N ASP A 74 27.60 0.56 4.60
CA ASP A 74 27.67 1.92 4.06
C ASP A 74 26.71 2.06 2.86
N PHE A 75 25.69 2.88 3.03
CA PHE A 75 24.69 3.17 1.98
C PHE A 75 25.03 4.44 1.18
N HIS A 76 26.25 4.97 1.28
CA HIS A 76 26.72 6.13 0.53
C HIS A 76 25.78 7.35 0.64
N ASN A 77 25.11 7.49 1.77
CA ASN A 77 24.11 8.54 2.04
C ASN A 77 22.96 8.59 1.02
N SER A 78 22.66 7.49 0.31
CA SER A 78 21.64 7.41 -0.73
C SER A 78 20.51 6.44 -0.37
N PHE A 79 19.27 6.94 -0.42
CA PHE A 79 18.07 6.13 -0.23
C PHE A 79 17.89 5.12 -1.38
N LYS A 80 18.17 5.55 -2.60
CA LYS A 80 18.13 4.65 -3.76
C LYS A 80 19.10 3.49 -3.58
N TYR A 81 20.31 3.75 -3.11
CA TYR A 81 21.29 2.70 -2.86
C TYR A 81 20.81 1.70 -1.80
N GLN A 82 20.08 2.16 -0.77
CA GLN A 82 19.45 1.25 0.20
C GLN A 82 18.46 0.28 -0.45
N LEU A 83 17.63 0.78 -1.38
CA LEU A 83 16.66 -0.05 -2.10
C LEU A 83 17.34 -1.03 -3.05
N ASP A 84 18.33 -0.57 -3.82
CA ASP A 84 19.13 -1.41 -4.73
C ASP A 84 19.85 -2.53 -3.94
N TRP A 85 20.37 -2.20 -2.76
CA TRP A 85 21.02 -3.17 -1.89
C TRP A 85 20.04 -4.22 -1.36
N LEU A 86 18.81 -3.83 -1.00
CA LEU A 86 17.76 -4.79 -0.60
C LEU A 86 17.42 -5.77 -1.73
N GLU A 87 17.37 -5.30 -2.98
CA GLU A 87 17.19 -6.17 -4.15
C GLU A 87 18.33 -7.19 -4.27
N GLN A 88 19.58 -6.76 -4.08
CA GLN A 88 20.75 -7.64 -4.06
C GLN A 88 20.69 -8.70 -2.94
N GLN A 89 20.01 -8.37 -1.81
CA GLN A 89 19.77 -9.33 -0.74
C GLN A 89 18.61 -10.30 -1.04
N GLY A 90 17.92 -10.14 -2.19
CA GLY A 90 16.83 -11.00 -2.62
C GLY A 90 15.43 -10.58 -2.13
N PHE A 91 15.28 -9.35 -1.65
CA PHE A 91 13.96 -8.81 -1.35
C PHE A 91 13.29 -8.29 -2.62
N THR A 92 11.99 -8.46 -2.70
CA THR A 92 11.19 -7.73 -3.68
C THR A 92 11.02 -6.31 -3.18
N VAL A 93 11.52 -5.34 -3.94
CA VAL A 93 11.45 -3.92 -3.60
C VAL A 93 10.41 -3.23 -4.49
N VAL A 94 9.79 -2.17 -3.98
CA VAL A 94 8.90 -1.33 -4.79
C VAL A 94 9.66 -0.74 -5.98
N GLU A 95 8.99 -0.58 -7.11
CA GLU A 95 9.58 0.08 -8.28
C GLU A 95 10.01 1.51 -7.90
N HIS A 96 11.26 1.87 -8.20
CA HIS A 96 11.84 3.13 -7.80
C HIS A 96 12.82 3.69 -8.84
N TYR A 97 12.92 5.01 -8.91
CA TYR A 97 13.83 5.71 -9.82
C TYR A 97 14.39 6.96 -9.16
N LEU A 98 15.68 7.21 -9.39
CA LEU A 98 16.27 8.51 -9.08
C LEU A 98 15.89 9.50 -10.18
N THR A 99 15.47 10.69 -9.80
CA THR A 99 15.11 11.77 -10.71
C THR A 99 15.43 13.12 -10.11
N ASP A 100 15.54 14.13 -10.93
CA ASP A 100 15.67 15.53 -10.53
C ASP A 100 14.34 16.28 -10.69
N SER A 101 14.31 17.53 -10.25
CA SER A 101 13.11 18.36 -10.31
C SER A 101 12.63 18.65 -11.74
N ALA A 102 13.54 18.68 -12.73
CA ALA A 102 13.19 18.96 -14.11
C ALA A 102 12.51 17.77 -14.79
N ALA A 103 12.99 16.55 -14.52
CA ALA A 103 12.45 15.32 -15.09
C ALA A 103 11.27 14.73 -14.28
N LEU A 104 11.03 15.24 -13.07
CA LEU A 104 9.99 14.71 -12.17
C LEU A 104 8.59 14.70 -12.79
N PRO A 105 8.06 15.77 -13.45
CA PRO A 105 6.72 15.75 -14.03
C PRO A 105 6.54 14.61 -15.05
N ASP A 106 7.53 14.41 -15.91
CA ASP A 106 7.49 13.34 -16.91
C ASP A 106 7.55 11.95 -16.29
N LYS A 107 8.31 11.76 -15.20
CA LYS A 107 8.35 10.51 -14.46
C LYS A 107 7.00 10.21 -13.81
N VAL A 108 6.39 11.21 -13.15
CA VAL A 108 5.06 11.07 -12.54
C VAL A 108 4.02 10.67 -13.58
N ARG A 109 4.03 11.32 -14.76
CA ARG A 109 3.11 10.98 -15.86
C ARG A 109 3.29 9.54 -16.34
N LYS A 110 4.52 9.09 -16.58
CA LYS A 110 4.82 7.73 -17.00
C LYS A 110 4.35 6.69 -15.97
N PHE A 111 4.51 6.98 -14.68
CA PHE A 111 3.98 6.12 -13.63
C PHE A 111 2.45 6.08 -13.62
N SER A 112 1.77 7.22 -13.85
CA SER A 112 0.30 7.25 -13.90
C SER A 112 -0.27 6.42 -15.05
N GLU A 113 0.40 6.43 -16.20
CA GLU A 113 0.02 5.62 -17.36
C GLU A 113 0.20 4.11 -17.07
N LYS A 114 1.29 3.74 -16.38
CA LYS A 114 1.63 2.36 -16.07
C LYS A 114 0.82 1.75 -14.92
N ILE A 115 0.28 2.58 -14.02
CA ILE A 115 -0.34 2.10 -12.78
C ILE A 115 -1.58 1.23 -13.04
N THR A 116 -2.28 1.46 -14.15
CA THR A 116 -3.43 0.66 -14.58
C THR A 116 -3.05 -0.75 -15.03
N GLU A 117 -1.78 -0.97 -15.36
CA GLU A 117 -1.23 -2.27 -15.78
C GLU A 117 -0.71 -3.10 -14.60
N ASN A 118 -0.61 -2.50 -13.41
CA ASN A 118 -0.10 -3.17 -12.23
C ASN A 118 -1.05 -4.28 -11.77
N ASP A 119 -0.50 -5.45 -11.52
CA ASP A 119 -1.22 -6.61 -10.99
C ASP A 119 -1.43 -6.51 -9.45
N PHE A 120 -1.40 -5.31 -8.89
CA PHE A 120 -1.69 -5.05 -7.48
C PHE A 120 -2.24 -3.63 -7.27
N PRO A 121 -3.04 -3.42 -6.20
CA PRO A 121 -3.61 -2.11 -5.92
C PRO A 121 -2.51 -1.07 -5.66
N SER A 122 -2.54 0.03 -6.41
CA SER A 122 -1.66 1.17 -6.19
C SER A 122 -2.44 2.46 -6.34
N ASP A 123 -2.35 3.35 -5.35
CA ASP A 123 -3.14 4.58 -5.27
C ASP A 123 -2.30 5.85 -5.43
N GLY A 124 -1.00 5.70 -5.71
CA GLY A 124 -0.11 6.85 -5.91
C GLY A 124 1.36 6.52 -5.87
N LEU A 125 2.15 7.56 -5.73
CA LEU A 125 3.61 7.53 -5.62
C LEU A 125 4.06 8.15 -4.32
N VAL A 126 5.26 7.80 -3.88
CA VAL A 126 5.96 8.49 -2.80
C VAL A 126 7.21 9.14 -3.39
N LEU A 127 7.27 10.46 -3.33
CA LEU A 127 8.48 11.23 -3.61
C LEU A 127 9.31 11.28 -2.34
N MET A 128 10.56 10.89 -2.42
CA MET A 128 11.46 10.84 -1.28
C MET A 128 12.79 11.48 -1.61
N LEU A 129 13.37 12.18 -0.64
CA LEU A 129 14.73 12.71 -0.79
C LEU A 129 15.74 11.56 -0.76
N ASP A 130 16.65 11.56 -1.74
CA ASP A 130 17.69 10.53 -1.83
C ASP A 130 18.78 10.72 -0.75
N ASP A 131 19.12 11.97 -0.43
CA ASP A 131 20.10 12.30 0.63
C ASP A 131 19.57 11.94 2.02
N LEU A 132 20.09 10.85 2.58
CA LEU A 132 19.66 10.33 3.88
C LEU A 132 19.98 11.26 5.05
N ALA A 133 21.15 11.91 5.03
CA ALA A 133 21.58 12.82 6.10
C ALA A 133 20.72 14.08 6.11
N TYR A 134 20.50 14.67 4.95
CA TYR A 134 19.61 15.83 4.80
C TYR A 134 18.17 15.44 5.15
N GLY A 135 17.68 14.31 4.66
CA GLY A 135 16.35 13.81 4.97
C GLY A 135 16.10 13.65 6.48
N ARG A 136 17.10 13.13 7.21
CA ARG A 136 17.03 13.03 8.67
C ARG A 136 17.03 14.39 9.37
N SER A 137 17.78 15.37 8.84
CA SER A 137 17.87 16.72 9.42
C SER A 137 16.52 17.47 9.38
N LEU A 138 15.64 17.14 8.44
CA LEU A 138 14.29 17.74 8.34
C LEU A 138 13.35 17.28 9.46
N GLY A 139 13.69 16.19 10.17
CA GLY A 139 12.88 15.64 11.24
C GLY A 139 11.56 15.04 10.79
N THR A 140 10.63 14.96 11.74
CA THR A 140 9.30 14.36 11.54
C THR A 140 8.20 15.32 11.94
N THR A 141 7.02 15.16 11.35
CA THR A 141 5.77 15.66 11.91
C THR A 141 5.31 14.71 13.02
N ALA A 142 4.12 14.94 13.60
CA ALA A 142 3.57 14.03 14.61
C ALA A 142 3.42 12.58 14.11
N LYS A 143 3.33 12.34 12.79
CA LYS A 143 3.07 11.01 12.21
C LYS A 143 4.00 10.62 11.07
N PHE A 144 4.59 11.58 10.35
CA PHE A 144 5.28 11.30 9.09
C PHE A 144 6.65 12.00 9.02
N PRO A 145 7.66 11.39 8.38
CA PRO A 145 8.91 12.05 8.12
C PRO A 145 8.73 13.19 7.09
N ARG A 146 9.54 14.24 7.21
CA ARG A 146 9.47 15.41 6.31
C ARG A 146 10.26 15.25 5.02
N ASN A 147 11.02 14.18 4.90
CA ASN A 147 11.80 13.84 3.71
C ASN A 147 10.99 13.12 2.62
N ALA A 148 9.69 12.91 2.84
CA ALA A 148 8.83 12.19 1.92
C ALA A 148 7.53 12.94 1.69
N MET A 149 7.00 12.85 0.46
CA MET A 149 5.71 13.41 0.06
C MET A 149 4.94 12.36 -0.73
N ALA A 150 3.70 12.10 -0.31
CA ALA A 150 2.79 11.25 -1.09
C ALA A 150 2.15 12.06 -2.21
N PHE A 151 2.22 11.52 -3.42
CA PHE A 151 1.47 12.00 -4.57
C PHE A 151 0.41 10.96 -4.90
N LYS A 152 -0.85 11.33 -4.72
CA LYS A 152 -2.00 10.46 -5.02
C LYS A 152 -2.62 10.88 -6.32
N TRP A 153 -3.08 9.87 -7.09
CA TRP A 153 -3.93 10.12 -8.25
C TRP A 153 -5.26 10.69 -7.79
N ALA A 154 -5.94 11.40 -8.69
CA ALA A 154 -7.33 11.77 -8.44
C ALA A 154 -8.15 10.49 -8.24
N ASP A 155 -8.92 10.44 -7.16
CA ASP A 155 -9.83 9.33 -6.91
C ASP A 155 -10.92 9.32 -8.00
N GLU A 156 -11.33 8.12 -8.44
CA GLU A 156 -12.50 7.99 -9.29
C GLU A 156 -13.72 8.41 -8.47
N GLU A 157 -14.52 9.31 -9.01
CA GLU A 157 -15.76 9.77 -8.41
C GLU A 157 -16.95 9.04 -9.04
N ALA A 158 -17.82 8.48 -8.22
CA ALA A 158 -19.08 7.91 -8.67
C ALA A 158 -20.23 8.66 -7.99
N ILE A 159 -21.14 9.19 -8.82
CA ILE A 159 -22.37 9.82 -8.32
C ILE A 159 -23.36 8.72 -7.96
N THR A 160 -23.88 8.76 -6.74
CA THR A 160 -24.90 7.84 -6.26
C THR A 160 -25.94 8.59 -5.42
N HIS A 161 -27.06 7.92 -5.09
CA HIS A 161 -28.11 8.49 -4.24
C HIS A 161 -28.05 7.89 -2.85
N LEU A 162 -28.06 8.76 -1.84
CA LEU A 162 -28.24 8.33 -0.45
C LEU A 162 -29.67 7.83 -0.27
N ARG A 163 -29.84 6.57 0.12
CA ARG A 163 -31.15 5.97 0.40
C ARG A 163 -31.66 6.32 1.78
N TYR A 164 -30.81 6.06 2.79
CA TYR A 164 -31.10 6.36 4.20
C TYR A 164 -29.82 6.30 5.03
N VAL A 165 -29.92 6.76 6.27
CA VAL A 165 -28.86 6.63 7.27
C VAL A 165 -29.32 5.59 8.31
N GLU A 166 -28.52 4.53 8.45
CA GLU A 166 -28.70 3.53 9.49
C GLU A 166 -27.87 3.89 10.73
N TRP A 167 -28.45 3.73 11.90
CA TRP A 167 -27.75 3.98 13.16
C TRP A 167 -27.28 2.67 13.76
N SER A 168 -25.98 2.44 13.77
CA SER A 168 -25.37 1.19 14.20
C SER A 168 -24.59 1.36 15.49
N PRO A 169 -24.86 0.55 16.54
CA PRO A 169 -24.09 0.60 17.78
C PRO A 169 -22.69 0.01 17.57
N SER A 170 -21.66 0.74 18.01
CA SER A 170 -20.30 0.24 18.07
C SER A 170 -20.07 -0.64 19.30
N ARG A 171 -18.97 -1.38 19.30
CA ARG A 171 -18.56 -2.20 20.46
C ARG A 171 -18.34 -1.39 21.73
N THR A 172 -18.10 -0.09 21.62
CA THR A 172 -17.90 0.83 22.75
C THR A 172 -19.19 1.49 23.23
N GLY A 173 -20.34 1.15 22.62
CA GLY A 173 -21.64 1.76 22.96
C GLY A 173 -21.95 3.07 22.23
N LEU A 174 -21.02 3.58 21.40
CA LEU A 174 -21.29 4.74 20.56
C LEU A 174 -22.22 4.33 19.41
N ILE A 175 -23.20 5.17 19.12
CA ILE A 175 -24.06 4.99 17.95
C ILE A 175 -23.44 5.75 16.78
N ASN A 176 -23.07 5.01 15.73
CA ASN A 176 -22.46 5.58 14.54
C ASN A 176 -23.48 5.66 13.39
N PRO A 177 -23.57 6.78 12.67
CA PRO A 177 -24.34 6.85 11.44
C PRO A 177 -23.63 6.07 10.33
N VAL A 178 -24.37 5.26 9.59
CA VAL A 178 -23.92 4.53 8.41
C VAL A 178 -24.78 4.95 7.23
N ALA A 179 -24.21 5.63 6.26
CA ALA A 179 -24.91 6.04 5.05
C ALA A 179 -25.10 4.84 4.11
N VAL A 180 -26.33 4.60 3.67
CA VAL A 180 -26.67 3.53 2.72
C VAL A 180 -27.01 4.18 1.38
N PHE A 181 -26.24 3.82 0.35
CA PHE A 181 -26.35 4.36 -1.02
C PHE A 181 -26.90 3.34 -2.00
N ASP A 182 -27.30 3.82 -3.17
CA ASP A 182 -27.54 2.96 -4.31
C ASP A 182 -26.26 2.22 -4.70
N PRO A 183 -26.35 0.94 -5.11
CA PRO A 183 -25.20 0.19 -5.55
C PRO A 183 -24.53 0.86 -6.75
N VAL A 184 -23.22 1.11 -6.65
CA VAL A 184 -22.38 1.55 -7.76
C VAL A 184 -21.26 0.55 -7.96
N SER A 185 -20.89 0.30 -9.22
CA SER A 185 -19.74 -0.54 -9.53
C SER A 185 -18.47 0.28 -9.27
N TYR A 186 -17.76 -0.07 -8.20
CA TYR A 186 -16.56 0.66 -7.77
C TYR A 186 -15.45 -0.30 -7.39
N THR A 187 -14.24 -0.06 -7.89
CA THR A 187 -13.08 -0.92 -7.63
C THR A 187 -12.36 -0.55 -6.32
N HIS A 188 -12.50 0.70 -5.84
CA HIS A 188 -11.88 1.19 -4.62
C HIS A 188 -12.84 2.06 -3.81
N LEU A 189 -13.49 1.49 -2.81
CA LEU A 189 -14.30 2.26 -1.86
C LEU A 189 -13.41 2.86 -0.76
N ARG A 190 -13.19 4.18 -0.83
CA ARG A 190 -13.00 5.03 0.34
C ARG A 190 -14.14 6.04 0.33
N ALA A 191 -15.15 5.84 1.16
CA ALA A 191 -16.05 6.92 1.49
C ALA A 191 -15.26 7.92 2.35
N HIS A 192 -14.79 9.00 1.75
CA HIS A 192 -14.36 10.20 2.46
C HIS A 192 -15.57 11.12 2.60
N GLU A 193 -16.45 10.75 3.51
CA GLU A 193 -17.55 11.61 3.88
C GLU A 193 -17.15 12.38 5.14
N THR A 194 -17.02 13.67 5.00
CA THR A 194 -17.02 14.58 6.15
C THR A 194 -18.47 14.87 6.49
N LEU A 195 -18.82 14.85 7.78
CA LEU A 195 -20.14 15.24 8.32
C LEU A 195 -20.65 16.62 7.83
N ALA A 196 -19.85 17.37 7.12
CA ALA A 196 -20.20 18.66 6.52
C ALA A 196 -20.97 18.54 5.19
N ASN A 197 -21.08 17.34 4.63
CA ASN A 197 -21.74 17.08 3.34
C ASN A 197 -23.03 16.26 3.46
N LEU A 198 -23.53 16.06 4.68
CA LEU A 198 -24.83 15.44 4.96
C LEU A 198 -25.91 16.49 5.17
#